data_1467735becac403c0386c809ccb5188b
#
_entry.id   1467735becac403c0386c809ccb5188b
#
_cell.length_a   1.000
_cell.length_b   1.000
_cell.length_c   1.000
_cell.angle_alpha   90.00
_cell.angle_beta   90.00
_cell.angle_gamma   90.00
#
_symmetry.space_group_name_H-M   'P 1'
#
loop_
_entity.id
_entity.type
_entity.pdbx_description
1 polymer ?
#
loop_
_entity_poly.entity_id
_entity_poly.type
_entity_poly.pdbx_seq_one_letter_code
_entity_poly.pdbx_strand_id
1 'polypeptide(L)'
;KIDSIYLEAPENLIQINEIAEEMSKIGELDYSKWITLPLAQRMDVLQHLEKEVAFITHRPSCKLFVEDLGNDYLGYYSEETGDIVLNQNYLTSNSFNDYQVVLDTLIHEGRHAYQHYNLYEREVHPLHGDISNWELNEFEYGYQDVAFYGFKAYEMQPLETDARSFAEN
;
A
#
# COMPACT_ATOMS: atom_id res chain seq x y z
N LYS A 1 19.09 5.26 10.41
CA LYS A 1 18.17 5.43 11.57
C LYS A 1 17.06 6.45 11.30
N ILE A 2 16.50 6.41 10.10
CA ILE A 2 15.32 7.22 9.74
C ILE A 2 14.05 6.44 10.11
N ASP A 3 14.15 5.11 10.14
CA ASP A 3 13.02 4.20 10.24
C ASP A 3 12.19 4.30 11.53
N SER A 4 12.82 4.61 12.67
CA SER A 4 12.10 4.67 13.94
C SER A 4 11.24 5.92 14.12
N ILE A 5 11.53 7.01 13.41
CA ILE A 5 10.78 8.27 13.53
C ILE A 5 9.45 8.19 12.78
N TYR A 6 9.42 7.53 11.63
CA TYR A 6 8.18 7.31 10.85
C TYR A 6 7.22 6.36 11.54
N LEU A 7 7.74 5.30 12.16
CA LEU A 7 6.93 4.30 12.85
C LEU A 7 6.27 4.80 14.14
N GLU A 8 6.87 5.81 14.76
CA GLU A 8 6.41 6.35 16.06
C GLU A 8 5.51 7.58 15.93
N ALA A 9 5.20 8.04 14.71
CA ALA A 9 4.27 9.15 14.53
C ALA A 9 2.87 8.75 15.03
N PRO A 10 2.31 9.42 16.08
CA PRO A 10 1.03 9.00 16.67
C PRO A 10 -0.10 8.90 15.65
N GLU A 11 -0.10 9.78 14.66
CA GLU A 11 -1.13 9.85 13.61
C GLU A 11 -1.10 8.62 12.69
N ASN A 12 0.08 8.14 12.33
CA ASN A 12 0.23 6.92 11.54
C ASN A 12 -0.23 5.70 12.34
N LEU A 13 0.13 5.62 13.61
CA LEU A 13 -0.29 4.52 14.49
C LEU A 13 -1.80 4.50 14.71
N ILE A 14 -2.45 5.65 14.80
CA ILE A 14 -3.92 5.73 14.89
C ILE A 14 -4.56 5.16 13.62
N GLN A 15 -4.12 5.58 12.46
CA GLN A 15 -4.64 5.08 11.18
C GLN A 15 -4.38 3.58 10.99
N ILE A 16 -3.19 3.09 11.32
CA ILE A 16 -2.84 1.66 11.28
C ILE A 16 -3.77 0.84 12.18
N ASN A 17 -4.03 1.31 13.41
CA ASN A 17 -4.94 0.64 14.33
C ASN A 17 -6.38 0.64 13.83
N GLU A 18 -6.86 1.74 13.27
CA GLU A 18 -8.20 1.82 12.67
C GLU A 18 -8.34 0.88 11.47
N ILE A 19 -7.32 0.79 10.61
CA ILE A 19 -7.29 -0.15 9.48
C ILE A 19 -7.34 -1.60 10.00
N ALA A 20 -6.51 -1.95 10.98
CA ALA A 20 -6.51 -3.28 11.57
C ALA A 20 -7.87 -3.65 12.20
N GLU A 21 -8.52 -2.68 12.84
CA GLU A 21 -9.88 -2.87 13.37
C GLU A 21 -10.90 -3.13 12.26
N GLU A 22 -10.89 -2.35 11.18
CA GLU A 22 -11.79 -2.58 10.04
C GLU A 22 -11.50 -3.90 9.33
N MET A 23 -10.24 -4.27 9.15
CA MET A 23 -9.88 -5.59 8.61
C MET A 23 -10.48 -6.72 9.43
N SER A 24 -10.48 -6.61 10.75
CA SER A 24 -11.05 -7.62 11.65
C SER A 24 -12.57 -7.81 11.51
N LYS A 25 -13.26 -6.80 11.00
CA LYS A 25 -14.72 -6.82 10.74
C LYS A 25 -15.08 -7.45 9.39
N ILE A 26 -14.12 -7.52 8.46
CA ILE A 26 -14.32 -8.15 7.14
C ILE A 26 -14.10 -9.66 7.30
N GLY A 27 -15.18 -10.42 7.51
CA GLY A 27 -15.09 -11.84 7.83
C GLY A 27 -14.43 -12.69 6.75
N GLU A 28 -14.49 -12.26 5.49
CA GLU A 28 -13.87 -12.94 4.34
C GLU A 28 -12.33 -12.80 4.32
N LEU A 29 -11.77 -11.89 5.11
CA LEU A 29 -10.32 -11.80 5.36
C LEU A 29 -9.83 -12.82 6.38
N ASP A 30 -10.70 -13.59 7.05
CA ASP A 30 -10.25 -14.77 7.76
C ASP A 30 -9.64 -15.75 6.75
N TYR A 31 -8.40 -16.17 6.98
CA TYR A 31 -7.66 -17.01 6.05
C TYR A 31 -8.41 -18.31 5.69
N SER A 32 -9.09 -18.92 6.66
CA SER A 32 -9.86 -20.14 6.42
C SER A 32 -11.03 -19.94 5.45
N LYS A 33 -11.61 -18.74 5.42
CA LYS A 33 -12.64 -18.35 4.45
C LYS A 33 -12.02 -17.89 3.14
N TRP A 34 -10.96 -17.08 3.20
CA TRP A 34 -10.26 -16.58 2.03
C TRP A 34 -9.89 -17.67 1.03
N ILE A 35 -9.31 -18.77 1.50
CA ILE A 35 -8.89 -19.89 0.63
C ILE A 35 -10.05 -20.60 -0.08
N THR A 36 -11.28 -20.39 0.37
CA THR A 36 -12.48 -20.95 -0.27
C THR A 36 -13.07 -20.03 -1.34
N LEU A 37 -12.64 -18.76 -1.40
CA LEU A 37 -13.18 -17.78 -2.31
C LEU A 37 -12.58 -17.90 -3.72
N PRO A 38 -13.38 -17.82 -4.77
CA PRO A 38 -12.87 -17.65 -6.13
C PRO A 38 -12.26 -16.25 -6.31
N LEU A 39 -11.39 -16.09 -7.33
CA LEU A 39 -10.67 -14.87 -7.60
C LEU A 39 -11.55 -13.61 -7.62
N ALA A 40 -12.69 -13.66 -8.29
CA ALA A 40 -13.59 -12.52 -8.36
C ALA A 40 -14.08 -12.06 -6.99
N GLN A 41 -14.38 -12.99 -6.08
CA GLN A 41 -14.81 -12.67 -4.73
C GLN A 41 -13.62 -12.16 -3.87
N ARG A 42 -12.42 -12.71 -4.05
CA ARG A 42 -11.21 -12.16 -3.41
C ARG A 42 -10.99 -10.70 -3.82
N MET A 43 -11.17 -10.38 -5.10
CA MET A 43 -11.07 -9.01 -5.59
C MET A 43 -12.14 -8.10 -5.00
N ASP A 44 -13.37 -8.57 -4.84
CA ASP A 44 -14.44 -7.78 -4.20
C ASP A 44 -14.13 -7.49 -2.72
N VAL A 45 -13.59 -8.46 -2.00
CA VAL A 45 -13.14 -8.29 -0.61
C VAL A 45 -12.02 -7.27 -0.50
N LEU A 46 -11.02 -7.35 -1.38
CA LEU A 46 -9.91 -6.39 -1.41
C LEU A 46 -10.37 -4.99 -1.82
N GLN A 47 -11.31 -4.88 -2.76
CA GLN A 47 -11.88 -3.59 -3.14
C GLN A 47 -12.67 -2.95 -1.99
N HIS A 48 -13.34 -3.76 -1.17
CA HIS A 48 -13.98 -3.28 0.04
C HIS A 48 -12.94 -2.77 1.05
N LEU A 49 -11.90 -3.56 1.33
CA LEU A 49 -10.81 -3.15 2.20
C LEU A 49 -10.14 -1.85 1.73
N GLU A 50 -9.86 -1.72 0.43
CA GLU A 50 -9.27 -0.50 -0.14
C GLU A 50 -10.15 0.73 0.11
N LYS A 51 -11.47 0.61 0.00
CA LYS A 51 -12.40 1.71 0.31
C LYS A 51 -12.33 2.13 1.77
N GLU A 52 -12.24 1.18 2.69
CA GLU A 52 -12.11 1.48 4.12
C GLU A 52 -10.75 2.15 4.42
N VAL A 53 -9.66 1.63 3.86
CA VAL A 53 -8.33 2.24 3.99
C VAL A 53 -8.32 3.68 3.45
N ALA A 54 -8.88 3.89 2.27
CA ALA A 54 -8.97 5.21 1.66
C ALA A 54 -9.78 6.19 2.53
N PHE A 55 -10.90 5.73 3.08
CA PHE A 55 -11.74 6.53 3.99
C PHE A 55 -10.99 6.92 5.26
N ILE A 56 -10.33 5.97 5.92
CA ILE A 56 -9.55 6.20 7.14
C ILE A 56 -8.40 7.19 6.90
N THR A 57 -7.75 7.07 5.74
CA THR A 57 -6.59 7.91 5.38
C THR A 57 -6.96 9.20 4.64
N HIS A 58 -8.26 9.48 4.46
CA HIS A 58 -8.79 10.70 3.86
C HIS A 58 -8.34 10.95 2.40
N ARG A 59 -8.23 9.91 1.61
CA ARG A 59 -7.96 9.97 0.17
C ARG A 59 -9.07 9.32 -0.66
N PRO A 60 -9.15 9.60 -1.96
CA PRO A 60 -10.02 8.82 -2.85
C PRO A 60 -9.59 7.34 -2.88
N SER A 61 -10.58 6.44 -2.97
CA SER A 61 -10.29 5.02 -3.15
C SER A 61 -9.81 4.72 -4.58
N CYS A 62 -8.86 3.80 -4.69
CA CYS A 62 -8.38 3.29 -5.96
C CYS A 62 -9.28 2.16 -6.49
N LYS A 63 -9.38 2.02 -7.81
CA LYS A 63 -9.90 0.80 -8.42
C LYS A 63 -8.82 -0.26 -8.41
N LEU A 64 -9.20 -1.49 -8.11
CA LEU A 64 -8.29 -2.62 -8.10
C LEU A 64 -8.44 -3.41 -9.39
N PHE A 65 -7.31 -3.77 -9.97
CA PHE A 65 -7.20 -4.66 -11.12
C PHE A 65 -6.28 -5.82 -10.78
N VAL A 66 -6.42 -6.90 -11.53
CA VAL A 66 -5.58 -8.08 -11.43
C VAL A 66 -4.93 -8.38 -12.77
N GLU A 67 -3.61 -8.59 -12.76
CA GLU A 67 -2.82 -8.93 -13.93
C GLU A 67 -1.80 -10.02 -13.58
N ASP A 68 -1.38 -10.78 -14.57
CA ASP A 68 -0.21 -11.66 -14.44
C ASP A 68 1.06 -10.81 -14.57
N LEU A 69 1.71 -10.55 -13.44
CA LEU A 69 2.93 -9.74 -13.37
C LEU A 69 4.21 -10.60 -13.32
N GLY A 70 4.09 -11.90 -13.61
CA GLY A 70 5.22 -12.82 -13.47
C GLY A 70 5.59 -13.06 -12.02
N ASN A 71 6.88 -13.30 -11.75
CA ASN A 71 7.38 -13.61 -10.41
C ASN A 71 8.09 -12.44 -9.72
N ASP A 72 8.34 -11.36 -10.46
CA ASP A 72 9.20 -10.27 -9.98
C ASP A 72 8.45 -9.12 -9.32
N TYR A 73 7.15 -9.00 -9.59
CA TYR A 73 6.31 -7.91 -9.09
C TYR A 73 5.12 -8.43 -8.29
N LEU A 74 4.89 -7.84 -7.13
CA LEU A 74 3.75 -8.16 -6.25
C LEU A 74 2.48 -7.40 -6.67
N GLY A 75 2.67 -6.16 -7.10
CA GLY A 75 1.65 -5.22 -7.55
C GLY A 75 2.27 -3.86 -7.80
N TYR A 76 1.45 -2.88 -8.16
CA TYR A 76 1.87 -1.49 -8.29
C TYR A 76 0.70 -0.51 -8.21
N TYR A 77 0.99 0.72 -7.81
CA TYR A 77 0.11 1.87 -7.97
C TYR A 77 0.46 2.60 -9.26
N SER A 78 -0.54 2.90 -10.08
CA SER A 78 -0.38 3.67 -11.32
C SER A 78 -0.68 5.14 -11.06
N GLU A 79 0.32 5.99 -11.10
CA GLU A 79 0.14 7.44 -10.99
C GLU A 79 -0.67 8.02 -12.17
N GLU A 80 -0.55 7.40 -13.35
CA GLU A 80 -1.26 7.83 -14.55
C GLU A 80 -2.78 7.64 -14.44
N THR A 81 -3.21 6.51 -13.88
CA THR A 81 -4.64 6.14 -13.83
C THR A 81 -5.26 6.27 -12.44
N GLY A 82 -4.44 6.29 -11.38
CA GLY A 82 -4.88 6.26 -9.99
C GLY A 82 -5.37 4.87 -9.54
N ASP A 83 -4.99 3.81 -10.25
CA ASP A 83 -5.43 2.45 -9.98
C ASP A 83 -4.33 1.64 -9.26
N ILE A 84 -4.73 0.59 -8.55
CA ILE A 84 -3.83 -0.41 -7.99
C ILE A 84 -3.98 -1.71 -8.78
N VAL A 85 -2.87 -2.26 -9.24
CA VAL A 85 -2.82 -3.57 -9.91
C VAL A 85 -2.15 -4.57 -8.99
N LEU A 86 -2.79 -5.73 -8.79
CA LEU A 86 -2.30 -6.82 -7.97
C LEU A 86 -1.92 -8.02 -8.84
N ASN A 87 -0.89 -8.76 -8.44
CA ASN A 87 -0.42 -9.90 -9.19
C ASN A 87 -1.34 -11.12 -9.01
N GLN A 88 -1.88 -11.61 -10.11
CA GLN A 88 -2.76 -12.77 -10.17
C GLN A 88 -2.16 -14.03 -9.51
N ASN A 89 -0.85 -14.23 -9.63
CA ASN A 89 -0.17 -15.41 -9.12
C ASN A 89 -0.29 -15.55 -7.60
N TYR A 90 -0.24 -14.42 -6.88
CA TYR A 90 -0.43 -14.39 -5.42
C TYR A 90 -1.90 -14.45 -5.03
N LEU A 91 -2.78 -13.77 -5.80
CA LEU A 91 -4.22 -13.74 -5.54
C LEU A 91 -4.92 -15.11 -5.73
N THR A 92 -4.42 -15.95 -6.62
CA THR A 92 -4.98 -17.29 -6.88
C THR A 92 -4.35 -18.36 -6.00
N SER A 93 -3.29 -18.06 -5.29
CA SER A 93 -2.63 -18.97 -4.35
C SER A 93 -3.48 -19.20 -3.09
N ASN A 94 -3.37 -20.40 -2.53
CA ASN A 94 -3.95 -20.75 -1.22
C ASN A 94 -2.89 -20.83 -0.12
N SER A 95 -1.66 -20.40 -0.39
CA SER A 95 -0.61 -20.30 0.61
C SER A 95 -0.91 -19.17 1.60
N PHE A 96 -0.70 -19.42 2.89
CA PHE A 96 -0.85 -18.38 3.91
C PHE A 96 0.14 -17.24 3.70
N ASN A 97 1.37 -17.55 3.30
CA ASN A 97 2.37 -16.53 2.98
C ASN A 97 1.91 -15.63 1.82
N ASP A 98 1.38 -16.20 0.74
CA ASP A 98 0.90 -15.41 -0.40
C ASP A 98 -0.34 -14.58 -0.04
N TYR A 99 -1.20 -15.09 0.80
CA TYR A 99 -2.33 -14.33 1.37
C TYR A 99 -1.82 -13.08 2.13
N GLN A 100 -0.81 -13.24 3.00
CA GLN A 100 -0.22 -12.12 3.71
C GLN A 100 0.45 -11.13 2.75
N VAL A 101 1.16 -11.62 1.73
CA VAL A 101 1.79 -10.78 0.70
C VAL A 101 0.76 -9.94 -0.05
N VAL A 102 -0.41 -10.50 -0.37
CA VAL A 102 -1.49 -9.76 -1.05
C VAL A 102 -2.00 -8.61 -0.18
N LEU A 103 -2.25 -8.85 1.10
CA LEU A 103 -2.73 -7.81 2.02
C LEU A 103 -1.68 -6.72 2.22
N ASP A 104 -0.44 -7.11 2.45
CA ASP A 104 0.69 -6.19 2.60
C ASP A 104 0.87 -5.32 1.35
N THR A 105 0.83 -5.94 0.15
CA THR A 105 0.92 -5.24 -1.12
C THR A 105 -0.21 -4.23 -1.30
N LEU A 106 -1.45 -4.59 -0.99
CA LEU A 106 -2.58 -3.66 -1.10
C LEU A 106 -2.40 -2.42 -0.22
N ILE A 107 -1.99 -2.61 1.02
CA ILE A 107 -1.76 -1.49 1.95
C ILE A 107 -0.57 -0.63 1.50
N HIS A 108 0.51 -1.27 1.03
CA HIS A 108 1.71 -0.60 0.52
C HIS A 108 1.38 0.28 -0.70
N GLU A 109 0.71 -0.27 -1.71
CA GLU A 109 0.34 0.48 -2.91
C GLU A 109 -0.73 1.55 -2.60
N GLY A 110 -1.63 1.28 -1.68
CA GLY A 110 -2.55 2.27 -1.14
C GLY A 110 -1.83 3.43 -0.44
N ARG A 111 -0.67 3.18 0.20
CA ARG A 111 0.14 4.25 0.79
C ARG A 111 0.81 5.11 -0.29
N HIS A 112 1.23 4.54 -1.42
CA HIS A 112 1.67 5.32 -2.58
C HIS A 112 0.55 6.20 -3.14
N ALA A 113 -0.67 5.70 -3.23
CA ALA A 113 -1.82 6.53 -3.60
C ALA A 113 -2.05 7.69 -2.62
N TYR A 114 -1.87 7.47 -1.32
CA TYR A 114 -1.94 8.49 -0.28
C TYR A 114 -0.84 9.55 -0.43
N GLN A 115 0.40 9.13 -0.65
CA GLN A 115 1.53 10.03 -0.90
C GLN A 115 1.27 10.90 -2.14
N HIS A 116 0.87 10.27 -3.24
CA HIS A 116 0.52 10.97 -4.49
C HIS A 116 -0.61 12.00 -4.27
N TYR A 117 -1.66 11.62 -3.55
CA TYR A 117 -2.77 12.52 -3.24
C TYR A 117 -2.30 13.75 -2.44
N ASN A 118 -1.44 13.54 -1.43
CA ASN A 118 -0.88 14.65 -0.63
C ASN A 118 0.04 15.57 -1.43
N LEU A 119 0.80 15.02 -2.38
CA LEU A 119 1.77 15.79 -3.18
C LEU A 119 1.11 16.59 -4.32
N TYR A 120 0.07 16.04 -4.95
CA TYR A 120 -0.47 16.59 -6.20
C TYR A 120 -1.88 17.14 -6.09
N GLU A 121 -2.68 16.68 -5.13
CA GLU A 121 -4.09 17.02 -5.05
C GLU A 121 -4.43 17.83 -3.80
N ARG A 122 -4.30 17.24 -2.64
CA ARG A 122 -4.64 17.87 -1.37
C ARG A 122 -3.84 17.30 -0.22
N GLU A 123 -3.17 18.17 0.50
CA GLU A 123 -2.46 17.83 1.72
C GLU A 123 -3.43 17.52 2.86
N VAL A 124 -3.48 16.24 3.25
CA VAL A 124 -4.29 15.73 4.37
C VAL A 124 -3.44 15.09 5.46
N HIS A 125 -2.16 14.81 5.18
CA HIS A 125 -1.22 14.27 6.15
C HIS A 125 -0.87 15.32 7.19
N PRO A 126 -0.95 15.01 8.49
CA PRO A 126 -0.79 16.02 9.56
C PRO A 126 0.66 16.49 9.77
N LEU A 127 1.64 15.75 9.27
CA LEU A 127 3.05 16.02 9.48
C LEU A 127 3.72 16.60 8.23
N HIS A 128 3.90 17.91 8.20
CA HIS A 128 4.57 18.60 7.08
C HIS A 128 6.00 18.11 6.82
N GLY A 129 6.71 17.62 7.85
CA GLY A 129 8.04 17.05 7.69
C GLY A 129 8.08 15.82 6.80
N ASP A 130 7.08 14.96 6.90
CA ASP A 130 6.95 13.77 6.06
C ASP A 130 6.66 14.18 4.61
N ILE A 131 5.71 15.09 4.40
CA ILE A 131 5.39 15.61 3.07
C ILE A 131 6.63 16.24 2.43
N SER A 132 7.39 17.03 3.18
CA SER A 132 8.61 17.64 2.67
C SER A 132 9.64 16.59 2.25
N ASN A 133 9.76 15.48 2.97
CA ASN A 133 10.64 14.38 2.59
C ASN A 133 10.17 13.67 1.31
N TRP A 134 8.85 13.49 1.16
CA TRP A 134 8.28 12.92 -0.08
C TRP A 134 8.48 13.86 -1.27
N GLU A 135 8.29 15.18 -1.08
CA GLU A 135 8.56 16.20 -2.11
C GLU A 135 10.03 16.20 -2.55
N LEU A 136 10.96 16.13 -1.62
CA LEU A 136 12.39 16.04 -1.93
C LEU A 136 12.71 14.78 -2.73
N ASN A 137 12.14 13.65 -2.34
CA ASN A 137 12.35 12.39 -3.05
C ASN A 137 11.75 12.43 -4.47
N GLU A 138 10.54 12.98 -4.62
CA GLU A 138 9.84 13.02 -5.91
C GLU A 138 10.44 14.07 -6.87
N PHE A 139 10.65 15.29 -6.39
CA PHE A 139 10.94 16.44 -7.26
C PHE A 139 12.41 16.84 -7.33
N GLU A 140 13.18 16.73 -6.24
CA GLU A 140 14.57 17.18 -6.21
C GLU A 140 15.57 16.06 -6.52
N TYR A 141 15.43 14.92 -5.84
CA TYR A 141 16.35 13.80 -6.00
C TYR A 141 15.89 12.81 -7.07
N GLY A 142 14.60 12.82 -7.41
CA GLY A 142 13.95 11.86 -8.29
C GLY A 142 13.74 10.50 -7.61
N TYR A 143 12.69 9.83 -8.04
CA TYR A 143 12.40 8.47 -7.58
C TYR A 143 13.49 7.51 -8.04
N GLN A 144 14.04 6.74 -7.12
CA GLN A 144 15.20 5.86 -7.36
C GLN A 144 14.73 4.48 -7.80
N ASP A 145 14.61 4.29 -9.11
CA ASP A 145 14.23 3.00 -9.70
C ASP A 145 15.31 1.93 -9.49
N VAL A 146 14.88 0.70 -9.23
CA VAL A 146 15.77 -0.45 -9.00
C VAL A 146 16.74 -0.68 -10.14
N ALA A 147 16.28 -0.51 -11.39
CA ALA A 147 17.10 -0.76 -12.59
C ALA A 147 18.31 0.15 -12.71
N PHE A 148 18.22 1.40 -12.21
CA PHE A 148 19.28 2.40 -12.31
C PHE A 148 20.09 2.56 -11.04
N TYR A 149 19.47 2.43 -9.87
CA TYR A 149 20.08 2.74 -8.57
C TYR A 149 20.32 1.51 -7.69
N GLY A 150 19.76 0.36 -8.07
CA GLY A 150 19.82 -0.88 -7.31
C GLY A 150 18.79 -0.96 -6.19
N PHE A 151 18.55 -2.19 -5.73
CA PHE A 151 17.49 -2.51 -4.78
C PHE A 151 17.60 -1.73 -3.46
N LYS A 152 18.80 -1.58 -2.93
CA LYS A 152 19.01 -0.88 -1.65
C LYS A 152 18.65 0.60 -1.71
N ALA A 153 18.99 1.29 -2.79
CA ALA A 153 18.65 2.69 -2.96
C ALA A 153 17.13 2.86 -3.11
N TYR A 154 16.50 2.00 -3.91
CA TYR A 154 15.05 1.92 -4.04
C TYR A 154 14.36 1.73 -2.67
N GLU A 155 14.77 0.71 -1.94
CA GLU A 155 14.16 0.34 -0.66
C GLU A 155 14.27 1.44 0.41
N MET A 156 15.38 2.19 0.42
CA MET A 156 15.68 3.18 1.46
C MET A 156 15.21 4.59 1.15
N GLN A 157 14.67 4.85 -0.03
CA GLN A 157 14.14 6.17 -0.34
C GLN A 157 12.88 6.50 0.49
N PRO A 158 12.61 7.78 0.81
CA PRO A 158 11.53 8.17 1.73
C PRO A 158 10.16 7.62 1.37
N LEU A 159 9.76 7.68 0.10
CA LEU A 159 8.46 7.18 -0.35
C LEU A 159 8.28 5.67 -0.10
N GLU A 160 9.29 4.87 -0.42
CA GLU A 160 9.26 3.41 -0.22
C GLU A 160 9.37 3.04 1.26
N THR A 161 10.22 3.73 2.02
CA THR A 161 10.35 3.50 3.46
C THR A 161 9.04 3.76 4.20
N ASP A 162 8.35 4.85 3.88
CA ASP A 162 7.04 5.17 4.47
C ASP A 162 5.99 4.12 4.07
N ALA A 163 5.88 3.78 2.78
CA ALA A 163 4.89 2.82 2.31
C ALA A 163 5.08 1.43 2.93
N ARG A 164 6.30 0.93 2.98
CA ARG A 164 6.63 -0.34 3.61
C ARG A 164 6.36 -0.31 5.12
N SER A 165 6.84 0.71 5.82
CA SER A 165 6.64 0.84 7.26
C SER A 165 5.17 0.91 7.64
N PHE A 166 4.35 1.57 6.83
CA PHE A 166 2.91 1.65 7.04
C PHE A 166 2.22 0.30 6.83
N ALA A 167 2.59 -0.44 5.81
CA ALA A 167 1.98 -1.74 5.48
C ALA A 167 2.36 -2.86 6.47
N GLU A 168 3.62 -2.89 6.94
CA GLU A 168 4.12 -3.94 7.83
C GLU A 168 3.63 -3.82 9.29
N ASN A 169 3.06 -2.70 9.70
CA ASN A 169 2.52 -2.47 11.04
C ASN A 169 1.02 -2.67 11.12
#